data_70d51f46a520ae214dae21d97ad8956b
#
_entry.id   70d51f46a520ae214dae21d97ad8956b
#
_cell.length_a   1.000
_cell.length_b   1.000
_cell.length_c   1.000
_cell.angle_alpha   90.00
_cell.angle_beta   90.00
_cell.angle_gamma   90.00
#
_symmetry.space_group_name_H-M   'P 1'
#
loop_
_entity.id
_entity.type
_entity.pdbx_description
1 polymer ?
#
loop_
_entity_poly.entity_id
_entity_poly.type
_entity_poly.pdbx_seq_one_letter_code
_entity_poly.pdbx_strand_id
1 'polypeptide(L)'
;MLELQNRLLERDHTFNHRDRRIMCFPHIINICCQHVISDFTDAALAEAADVFVESLPPDIPDRQTFTDALKRDPIALGRNIVRILRGSGQRRDGFDELIREGNKKGWFEGGNPPTTIQLKHLQLLHDVRTRWDSVYFMIKRLRELRPVCHLHVLQLIMLILIY
;
A
#
# COMPACT_ATOMS: atom_id res chain seq x y z
N MET A 1 -8.65 -12.28 29.69
CA MET A 1 -8.22 -13.71 29.78
C MET A 1 -7.80 -14.09 31.19
N LEU A 2 -6.97 -13.29 31.88
CA LEU A 2 -6.60 -13.54 33.28
C LEU A 2 -7.83 -13.58 34.21
N GLU A 3 -8.74 -12.62 34.05
CA GLU A 3 -9.99 -12.55 34.80
C GLU A 3 -10.87 -13.80 34.59
N LEU A 4 -10.94 -14.29 33.34
CA LEU A 4 -11.67 -15.53 33.05
C LEU A 4 -11.03 -16.74 33.73
N GLN A 5 -9.69 -16.82 33.77
CA GLN A 5 -8.96 -17.87 34.50
C GLN A 5 -9.33 -17.85 35.98
N ASN A 6 -9.33 -16.69 36.64
CA ASN A 6 -9.66 -16.56 38.05
C ASN A 6 -11.10 -17.02 38.33
N ARG A 7 -12.07 -16.60 37.53
CA ARG A 7 -13.48 -17.02 37.66
C ARG A 7 -13.71 -18.50 37.41
N LEU A 8 -12.90 -19.12 36.53
CA LEU A 8 -12.98 -20.56 36.26
C LEU A 8 -12.34 -21.38 37.37
N LEU A 9 -11.24 -20.91 37.98
CA LEU A 9 -10.62 -21.53 39.15
C LEU A 9 -11.53 -21.53 40.35
N GLU A 10 -12.34 -20.49 40.57
CA GLU A 10 -13.38 -20.42 41.62
C GLU A 10 -14.47 -21.50 41.43
N ARG A 11 -14.60 -22.06 40.24
CA ARG A 11 -15.56 -23.12 39.90
C ARG A 11 -14.92 -24.51 39.70
N ASP A 12 -13.73 -24.75 40.28
CA ASP A 12 -12.96 -25.97 40.14
C ASP A 12 -12.60 -26.35 38.68
N HIS A 13 -12.55 -25.40 37.79
CA HIS A 13 -12.09 -25.61 36.41
C HIS A 13 -10.66 -25.15 36.22
N THR A 14 -9.74 -26.07 35.96
CA THR A 14 -8.36 -25.74 35.60
C THR A 14 -8.31 -25.13 34.20
N PHE A 15 -8.08 -23.84 34.11
CA PHE A 15 -7.94 -23.09 32.84
C PHE A 15 -6.68 -22.25 32.89
N ASN A 16 -5.71 -22.59 32.05
CA ASN A 16 -4.52 -21.76 31.86
C ASN A 16 -4.73 -20.80 30.68
N HIS A 17 -4.82 -19.51 30.96
CA HIS A 17 -5.05 -18.47 29.96
C HIS A 17 -3.92 -18.35 28.92
N ARG A 18 -2.70 -18.82 29.22
CA ARG A 18 -1.55 -18.81 28.28
C ARG A 18 -1.64 -19.97 27.30
N ASP A 19 -1.95 -21.17 27.77
CA ASP A 19 -1.95 -22.40 26.98
C ASP A 19 -3.22 -22.52 26.11
N ARG A 20 -4.32 -21.87 26.52
CA ARG A 20 -5.62 -21.92 25.85
C ARG A 20 -5.97 -20.61 25.13
N ARG A 21 -4.97 -19.81 24.80
CA ARG A 21 -5.16 -18.61 24.01
C ARG A 21 -5.41 -18.99 22.55
N ILE A 22 -6.68 -18.97 22.15
CA ILE A 22 -7.04 -19.18 20.74
C ILE A 22 -6.54 -17.95 19.98
N MET A 23 -5.50 -18.14 19.21
CA MET A 23 -5.01 -17.12 18.27
C MET A 23 -5.85 -17.22 16.99
N CYS A 24 -6.58 -16.17 16.68
CA CYS A 24 -7.29 -16.09 15.41
C CYS A 24 -6.28 -16.17 14.26
N PHE A 25 -6.44 -17.12 13.36
CA PHE A 25 -5.53 -17.32 12.22
C PHE A 25 -5.29 -16.04 11.42
N PRO A 26 -6.31 -15.23 11.06
CA PRO A 26 -6.10 -13.94 10.43
C PRO A 26 -5.23 -12.96 11.24
N HIS A 27 -5.30 -13.02 12.56
CA HIS A 27 -4.45 -12.19 13.43
C HIS A 27 -2.98 -12.63 13.41
N ILE A 28 -2.73 -13.94 13.40
CA ILE A 28 -1.37 -14.48 13.24
C ILE A 28 -0.78 -14.05 11.91
N ILE A 29 -1.53 -14.22 10.82
CA ILE A 29 -1.12 -13.80 9.48
C ILE A 29 -0.85 -12.30 9.46
N ASN A 30 -1.71 -11.48 10.09
CA ASN A 30 -1.46 -10.03 10.16
C ASN A 30 -0.14 -9.70 10.87
N ILE A 31 0.16 -10.36 12.00
CA ILE A 31 1.43 -10.16 12.71
C ILE A 31 2.61 -10.52 11.81
N CYS A 32 2.57 -11.70 11.16
CA CYS A 32 3.64 -12.12 10.24
C CYS A 32 3.83 -11.13 9.08
N CYS A 33 2.73 -10.71 8.44
CA CYS A 33 2.78 -9.72 7.36
C CYS A 33 3.34 -8.38 7.83
N GLN A 34 2.96 -7.90 9.03
CA GLN A 34 3.51 -6.65 9.57
C GLN A 34 5.00 -6.76 9.87
N HIS A 35 5.50 -7.89 10.36
CA HIS A 35 6.94 -8.11 10.51
C HIS A 35 7.66 -8.07 9.17
N VAL A 36 7.18 -8.83 8.17
CA VAL A 36 7.75 -8.78 6.82
C VAL A 36 7.73 -7.36 6.26
N ILE A 37 6.62 -6.64 6.39
CA ILE A 37 6.50 -5.26 5.90
C ILE A 37 7.48 -4.34 6.65
N SER A 38 7.63 -4.47 7.99
CA SER A 38 8.56 -3.65 8.76
C SER A 38 10.01 -3.92 8.38
N ASP A 39 10.37 -5.17 8.16
CA ASP A 39 11.72 -5.55 7.73
C ASP A 39 12.07 -5.01 6.34
N PHE A 40 11.04 -4.85 5.47
CA PHE A 40 11.18 -4.32 4.12
C PHE A 40 10.93 -2.80 3.99
N THR A 41 10.60 -2.09 5.05
CA THR A 41 10.35 -0.63 5.02
C THR A 41 11.42 0.19 5.73
N ASP A 42 12.44 -0.44 6.34
CA ASP A 42 13.55 0.21 7.03
C ASP A 42 14.85 0.21 6.21
N ALA A 43 15.89 0.89 6.75
CA ALA A 43 17.21 1.00 6.13
C ALA A 43 17.87 -0.35 5.75
N ALA A 44 17.48 -1.43 6.42
CA ALA A 44 17.86 -2.80 6.07
C ALA A 44 17.43 -3.19 4.64
N LEU A 45 16.39 -2.56 4.08
CA LEU A 45 16.00 -2.78 2.69
C LEU A 45 17.05 -2.25 1.71
N ALA A 46 17.76 -1.20 2.07
CA ALA A 46 18.81 -0.66 1.21
C ALA A 46 19.96 -1.65 1.04
N GLU A 47 20.37 -2.35 2.12
CA GLU A 47 21.40 -3.40 2.08
C GLU A 47 20.87 -4.68 1.40
N ALA A 48 19.65 -5.11 1.74
CA ALA A 48 19.01 -6.27 1.12
C ALA A 48 18.72 -6.05 -0.38
N ALA A 49 18.45 -4.81 -0.80
CA ALA A 49 18.21 -4.46 -2.19
C ALA A 49 19.45 -4.68 -3.06
N ASP A 50 20.65 -4.37 -2.56
CA ASP A 50 21.88 -4.59 -3.31
C ASP A 50 22.14 -6.09 -3.55
N VAL A 51 21.94 -6.94 -2.53
CA VAL A 51 22.05 -8.40 -2.65
C VAL A 51 20.97 -8.98 -3.58
N PHE A 52 19.74 -8.49 -3.48
CA PHE A 52 18.64 -8.93 -4.35
C PHE A 52 18.88 -8.55 -5.80
N VAL A 53 19.36 -7.32 -6.05
CA VAL A 53 19.69 -6.83 -7.40
C VAL A 53 20.86 -7.60 -8.02
N GLU A 54 21.83 -8.04 -7.22
CA GLU A 54 22.91 -8.93 -7.71
C GLU A 54 22.40 -10.30 -8.17
N SER A 55 21.31 -10.80 -7.55
CA SER A 55 20.68 -12.07 -7.92
C SER A 55 19.77 -11.99 -9.16
N LEU A 56 19.46 -10.78 -9.65
CA LEU A 56 18.61 -10.59 -10.82
C LEU A 56 19.39 -10.88 -12.13
N PRO A 57 18.69 -11.36 -13.19
CA PRO A 57 19.29 -11.55 -14.50
C PRO A 57 19.95 -10.27 -15.03
N PRO A 58 21.09 -10.34 -15.72
CA PRO A 58 21.85 -9.18 -16.16
C PRO A 58 21.17 -8.35 -17.27
N ASP A 59 20.16 -8.90 -17.88
CA ASP A 59 19.41 -8.35 -19.03
C ASP A 59 18.15 -7.54 -18.64
N ILE A 60 17.95 -7.27 -17.33
CA ILE A 60 16.87 -6.39 -16.91
C ILE A 60 17.23 -4.94 -17.31
N PRO A 61 16.44 -4.32 -18.20
CA PRO A 61 16.66 -2.92 -18.53
C PRO A 61 16.48 -2.06 -17.28
N ASP A 62 17.44 -1.14 -17.07
CA ASP A 62 17.38 -0.13 -16.02
C ASP A 62 17.49 -0.66 -14.57
N ARG A 63 18.42 -1.60 -14.35
CA ARG A 63 18.72 -2.19 -13.04
C ARG A 63 18.98 -1.14 -11.94
N GLN A 64 19.65 -0.04 -12.27
CA GLN A 64 19.96 1.05 -11.31
C GLN A 64 18.71 1.75 -10.85
N THR A 65 17.81 2.13 -11.74
CA THR A 65 16.54 2.77 -11.42
C THR A 65 15.64 1.87 -10.55
N PHE A 66 15.67 0.56 -10.78
CA PHE A 66 14.96 -0.40 -9.96
C PHE A 66 15.53 -0.46 -8.52
N THR A 67 16.85 -0.48 -8.38
CA THR A 67 17.52 -0.44 -7.07
C THR A 67 17.19 0.84 -6.31
N ASP A 68 17.28 1.98 -6.99
CA ASP A 68 16.97 3.28 -6.38
C ASP A 68 15.49 3.39 -5.99
N ALA A 69 14.60 2.76 -6.74
CA ALA A 69 13.18 2.70 -6.38
C ALA A 69 12.92 1.84 -5.14
N LEU A 70 13.62 0.71 -4.99
CA LEU A 70 13.53 -0.14 -3.80
C LEU A 70 14.05 0.59 -2.55
N LYS A 71 15.15 1.36 -2.67
CA LYS A 71 15.72 2.15 -1.56
C LYS A 71 14.78 3.26 -1.05
N ARG A 72 13.75 3.64 -1.80
CA ARG A 72 12.81 4.73 -1.46
C ARG A 72 11.61 4.34 -0.61
N ASP A 73 11.53 3.13 -0.08
CA ASP A 73 10.37 2.63 0.64
C ASP A 73 9.05 2.85 -0.14
N PRO A 74 8.72 1.98 -1.09
CA PRO A 74 7.53 2.13 -1.94
C PRO A 74 6.22 2.10 -1.15
N ILE A 75 6.21 1.45 0.04
CA ILE A 75 5.01 1.38 0.88
C ILE A 75 4.77 2.72 1.58
N ALA A 76 5.81 3.34 2.14
CA ALA A 76 5.72 4.67 2.74
C ALA A 76 5.33 5.72 1.69
N LEU A 77 5.90 5.67 0.50
CA LEU A 77 5.50 6.53 -0.62
C LEU A 77 4.03 6.32 -0.98
N GLY A 78 3.57 5.07 -1.11
CA GLY A 78 2.18 4.75 -1.38
C GLY A 78 1.23 5.29 -0.32
N ARG A 79 1.55 5.12 0.97
CA ARG A 79 0.81 5.68 2.10
C ARG A 79 0.71 7.22 2.01
N ASN A 80 1.81 7.88 1.69
CA ASN A 80 1.85 9.33 1.55
C ASN A 80 0.99 9.83 0.38
N ILE A 81 1.07 9.20 -0.78
CA ILE A 81 0.23 9.53 -1.94
C ILE A 81 -1.25 9.40 -1.56
N VAL A 82 -1.65 8.27 -0.99
CA VAL A 82 -3.04 8.05 -0.57
C VAL A 82 -3.48 9.09 0.46
N ARG A 83 -2.63 9.40 1.45
CA ARG A 83 -2.91 10.42 2.47
C ARG A 83 -3.13 11.81 1.85
N ILE A 84 -2.27 12.21 0.91
CA ILE A 84 -2.37 13.51 0.25
C ILE A 84 -3.64 13.58 -0.61
N LEU A 85 -3.87 12.59 -1.46
CA LEU A 85 -4.98 12.61 -2.42
C LEU A 85 -6.35 12.43 -1.77
N ARG A 86 -6.41 11.78 -0.61
CA ARG A 86 -7.65 11.59 0.17
C ARG A 86 -7.80 12.52 1.37
N GLY A 87 -6.87 13.44 1.58
CA GLY A 87 -6.80 14.29 2.77
C GLY A 87 -7.97 15.27 2.96
N SER A 88 -8.71 15.59 1.89
CA SER A 88 -9.91 16.43 1.96
C SER A 88 -10.99 15.96 1.00
N GLY A 89 -12.25 16.42 1.20
CA GLY A 89 -13.35 16.19 0.28
C GLY A 89 -13.03 16.74 -1.11
N GLN A 90 -12.57 17.98 -1.19
CA GLN A 90 -12.21 18.64 -2.46
C GLN A 90 -11.17 17.86 -3.27
N ARG A 91 -10.15 17.28 -2.60
CA ARG A 91 -9.14 16.47 -3.29
C ARG A 91 -9.71 15.17 -3.83
N ARG A 92 -10.61 14.53 -3.08
CA ARG A 92 -11.31 13.33 -3.54
C ARG A 92 -12.21 13.61 -4.72
N ASP A 93 -12.97 14.72 -4.68
CA ASP A 93 -13.85 15.12 -5.75
C ASP A 93 -13.05 15.51 -7.00
N GLY A 94 -11.93 16.22 -6.83
CA GLY A 94 -11.02 16.54 -7.92
C GLY A 94 -10.36 15.29 -8.54
N PHE A 95 -10.05 14.29 -7.73
CA PHE A 95 -9.53 13.01 -8.21
C PHE A 95 -10.57 12.25 -9.05
N ASP A 96 -11.83 12.21 -8.60
CA ASP A 96 -12.94 11.62 -9.34
C ASP A 96 -13.24 12.35 -10.65
N GLU A 97 -13.15 13.69 -10.63
CA GLU A 97 -13.36 14.48 -11.83
C GLU A 97 -12.26 14.25 -12.87
N LEU A 98 -11.00 14.13 -12.44
CA LEU A 98 -9.89 13.77 -13.34
C LEU A 98 -10.09 12.41 -14.01
N ILE A 99 -10.63 11.42 -13.31
CA ILE A 99 -10.97 10.12 -13.91
C ILE A 99 -12.04 10.33 -14.99
N ARG A 100 -13.07 11.09 -14.67
CA ARG A 100 -14.21 11.36 -15.57
C ARG A 100 -13.77 12.09 -16.83
N GLU A 101 -13.06 13.21 -16.66
CA GLU A 101 -12.54 14.00 -17.77
C GLU A 101 -11.51 13.25 -18.61
N GLY A 102 -10.57 12.57 -17.96
CA GLY A 102 -9.54 11.80 -18.64
C GLY A 102 -10.12 10.67 -19.48
N ASN A 103 -11.11 9.97 -18.97
CA ASN A 103 -11.84 8.98 -19.74
C ASN A 103 -12.57 9.58 -20.95
N LYS A 104 -13.23 10.73 -20.75
CA LYS A 104 -13.95 11.45 -21.84
C LYS A 104 -13.02 11.96 -22.93
N LYS A 105 -11.83 12.44 -22.52
CA LYS A 105 -10.85 13.04 -23.44
C LYS A 105 -9.81 12.03 -23.95
N GLY A 106 -9.84 10.78 -23.48
CA GLY A 106 -8.90 9.74 -23.89
C GLY A 106 -7.46 9.98 -23.43
N TRP A 107 -7.26 10.56 -22.24
CA TRP A 107 -5.93 10.88 -21.72
C TRP A 107 -5.13 9.67 -21.23
N PHE A 108 -5.81 8.56 -20.97
CA PHE A 108 -5.17 7.41 -20.38
C PHE A 108 -4.79 6.40 -21.44
N GLU A 109 -3.52 6.05 -21.45
CA GLU A 109 -2.97 5.04 -22.34
C GLU A 109 -2.47 3.83 -21.56
N GLY A 110 -2.61 2.66 -22.15
CA GLY A 110 -2.15 1.40 -21.59
C GLY A 110 -1.96 0.34 -22.65
N GLY A 111 -1.21 -0.70 -22.28
CA GLY A 111 -0.89 -1.80 -23.20
C GLY A 111 0.39 -1.56 -24.01
N ASN A 112 0.78 -2.59 -24.76
CA ASN A 112 1.88 -2.54 -25.71
C ASN A 112 1.44 -3.25 -27.01
N PRO A 113 1.16 -2.52 -28.10
CA PRO A 113 1.32 -1.06 -28.28
C PRO A 113 0.35 -0.22 -27.44
N PRO A 114 0.67 1.08 -27.17
CA PRO A 114 -0.17 1.96 -26.38
C PRO A 114 -1.54 2.14 -27.04
N THR A 115 -2.60 1.92 -26.26
CA THR A 115 -3.99 2.12 -26.67
C THR A 115 -4.72 2.94 -25.62
N THR A 116 -5.71 3.72 -26.04
CA THR A 116 -6.56 4.46 -25.10
C THR A 116 -7.33 3.49 -24.22
N ILE A 117 -7.21 3.65 -22.91
CA ILE A 117 -7.91 2.84 -21.93
C ILE A 117 -8.93 3.67 -21.16
N GLN A 118 -9.98 3.00 -20.67
CA GLN A 118 -10.96 3.59 -19.76
C GLN A 118 -10.65 3.14 -18.34
N LEU A 119 -10.42 4.09 -17.45
CA LEU A 119 -10.18 3.78 -16.04
C LEU A 119 -11.50 3.64 -15.29
N LYS A 120 -11.54 2.69 -14.38
CA LYS A 120 -12.71 2.50 -13.50
C LYS A 120 -12.81 3.66 -12.52
N HIS A 121 -14.04 4.10 -12.23
CA HIS A 121 -14.35 5.05 -11.16
C HIS A 121 -14.14 4.38 -9.80
N LEU A 122 -12.94 4.50 -9.26
CA LEU A 122 -12.55 3.85 -8.03
C LEU A 122 -11.76 4.84 -7.15
N GLN A 123 -12.08 4.83 -5.86
CA GLN A 123 -11.33 5.58 -4.86
C GLN A 123 -10.03 4.86 -4.46
N LEU A 124 -9.00 5.62 -4.13
CA LEU A 124 -7.78 5.07 -3.50
C LEU A 124 -8.13 4.41 -2.17
N LEU A 125 -7.37 3.43 -1.76
CA LEU A 125 -7.57 2.69 -0.52
C LEU A 125 -6.49 3.05 0.50
N HIS A 126 -6.90 3.27 1.76
CA HIS A 126 -5.97 3.42 2.86
C HIS A 126 -5.41 2.06 3.29
N ASP A 127 -4.17 2.08 3.73
CA ASP A 127 -3.61 0.99 4.51
C ASP A 127 -4.22 1.00 5.93
N VAL A 128 -4.69 -0.16 6.37
CA VAL A 128 -5.29 -0.38 7.70
C VAL A 128 -4.43 -1.40 8.46
N ARG A 129 -3.66 -0.92 9.44
CA ARG A 129 -2.67 -1.74 10.19
C ARG A 129 -3.22 -3.04 10.79
N THR A 130 -4.52 -3.11 11.06
CA THR A 130 -5.17 -4.30 11.61
C THR A 130 -5.56 -5.34 10.55
N ARG A 131 -5.36 -5.03 9.27
CA ARG A 131 -5.73 -5.88 8.13
C ARG A 131 -4.48 -6.25 7.34
N TRP A 132 -4.13 -7.51 7.34
CA TRP A 132 -2.92 -8.06 6.70
C TRP A 132 -2.86 -7.85 5.18
N ASP A 133 -4.01 -7.76 4.53
CA ASP A 133 -4.17 -7.60 3.09
C ASP A 133 -4.25 -6.14 2.63
N SER A 134 -4.35 -5.19 3.57
CA SER A 134 -4.66 -3.78 3.24
C SER A 134 -3.54 -3.09 2.44
N VAL A 135 -2.28 -3.38 2.76
CA VAL A 135 -1.12 -2.87 2.01
C VAL A 135 -1.16 -3.36 0.56
N TYR A 136 -1.44 -4.66 0.36
CA TYR A 136 -1.57 -5.21 -0.99
C TYR A 136 -2.67 -4.51 -1.78
N PHE A 137 -3.86 -4.35 -1.21
CA PHE A 137 -4.97 -3.69 -1.90
C PHE A 137 -4.71 -2.20 -2.13
N MET A 138 -4.04 -1.51 -1.21
CA MET A 138 -3.60 -0.12 -1.40
C MET A 138 -2.66 -0.01 -2.61
N ILE A 139 -1.60 -0.80 -2.66
CA ILE A 139 -0.62 -0.77 -3.76
C ILE A 139 -1.26 -1.21 -5.08
N LYS A 140 -2.07 -2.26 -5.07
CA LYS A 140 -2.82 -2.70 -6.25
C LYS A 140 -3.69 -1.57 -6.81
N ARG A 141 -4.44 -0.86 -5.95
CA ARG A 141 -5.29 0.26 -6.34
C ARG A 141 -4.48 1.46 -6.88
N LEU A 142 -3.33 1.77 -6.27
CA LEU A 142 -2.41 2.79 -6.78
C LEU A 142 -1.89 2.45 -8.18
N ARG A 143 -1.58 1.17 -8.43
CA ARG A 143 -1.15 0.71 -9.76
C ARG A 143 -2.27 0.82 -10.80
N GLU A 144 -3.49 0.44 -10.45
CA GLU A 144 -4.67 0.55 -11.32
C GLU A 144 -4.97 2.01 -11.70
N LEU A 145 -4.79 2.95 -10.76
CA LEU A 145 -5.06 4.38 -10.94
C LEU A 145 -3.80 5.22 -11.16
N ARG A 146 -2.67 4.60 -11.46
CA ARG A 146 -1.38 5.29 -11.67
C ARG A 146 -1.46 6.48 -12.62
N PRO A 147 -2.13 6.41 -13.80
CA PRO A 147 -2.22 7.55 -14.71
C PRO A 147 -2.88 8.76 -14.07
N VAL A 148 -3.94 8.56 -13.30
CA VAL A 148 -4.65 9.66 -12.59
C VAL A 148 -3.82 10.20 -11.45
N CYS A 149 -3.18 9.34 -10.66
CA CYS A 149 -2.32 9.75 -9.55
C CYS A 149 -1.21 10.70 -10.04
N HIS A 150 -0.61 10.38 -11.19
CA HIS A 150 0.43 11.19 -11.80
C HIS A 150 -0.07 12.57 -12.21
N LEU A 151 -1.19 12.63 -12.91
CA LEU A 151 -1.81 13.89 -13.33
C LEU A 151 -2.24 14.76 -12.14
N HIS A 152 -2.85 14.16 -11.12
CA HIS A 152 -3.33 14.89 -9.96
C HIS A 152 -2.19 15.46 -9.11
N VAL A 153 -1.11 14.72 -8.94
CA VAL A 153 0.09 15.20 -8.22
C VAL A 153 0.74 16.36 -9.00
N LEU A 154 0.87 16.23 -10.32
CA LEU A 154 1.38 17.33 -11.16
C LEU A 154 0.52 18.57 -11.07
N GLN A 155 -0.80 18.43 -11.08
CA GLN A 155 -1.73 19.55 -10.93
C GLN A 155 -1.60 20.23 -9.56
N LEU A 156 -1.45 19.47 -8.48
CA LEU A 156 -1.21 20.01 -7.13
C LEU A 156 0.13 20.74 -7.04
N ILE A 157 1.18 20.22 -7.66
CA ILE A 157 2.51 20.86 -7.69
C ILE A 157 2.42 22.19 -8.48
N MET A 158 1.75 22.19 -9.62
CA MET A 158 1.56 23.42 -10.41
C MET A 158 0.78 24.50 -9.64
N LEU A 159 -0.24 24.10 -8.88
CA LEU A 159 -0.98 25.05 -8.04
C LEU A 159 -0.12 25.65 -6.92
N ILE A 160 0.80 24.89 -6.36
CA ILE A 160 1.73 25.36 -5.31
C ILE A 160 2.80 26.30 -5.88
N LEU A 161 3.19 26.11 -7.15
CA LEU A 161 4.23 26.94 -7.80
C LEU A 161 3.69 28.26 -8.37
N ILE A 162 2.37 28.39 -8.53
CA ILE A 162 1.72 29.59 -9.09
C ILE A 162 1.24 30.54 -7.98
N TYR A 163 1.13 30.10 -6.75
CA TYR A 163 0.74 30.88 -5.57
C TYR A 163 1.88 30.96 -4.55
#